data_4c7b40c4ad95ce9fe86570852752834e
#
_entry.id   4c7b40c4ad95ce9fe86570852752834e
#
_cell.length_a   1.000
_cell.length_b   1.000
_cell.length_c   1.000
_cell.angle_alpha   90.00
_cell.angle_beta   90.00
_cell.angle_gamma   90.00
#
_symmetry.space_group_name_H-M   'P 1'
#
loop_
_entity.id
_entity.type
_entity.pdbx_description
1 polymer ?
#
loop_
_entity_poly.entity_id
_entity_poly.type
_entity_poly.pdbx_seq_one_letter_code
_entity_poly.pdbx_strand_id
1 'polypeptide(L)'
;MTVFDVQKIRQDFPILGEKIRVKDLVYLDNAATCQKPQAVIDSIVHLYSHDYANVHRGVHTLSVRSTDKFEGARTKVKDFINAASEREIIFVKGATEAINLVAQTYGKANIKPGDEIIITAMEHHSNICLLYTSPSPRDS
;
A
#
# COMPACT_ATOMS: atom_id res chain seq x y z
N MET A 1 -14.88 17.38 22.82
CA MET A 1 -13.72 17.07 21.99
C MET A 1 -12.91 16.03 22.73
N THR A 2 -12.76 14.83 22.18
CA THR A 2 -11.87 13.82 22.74
C THR A 2 -10.43 14.31 22.60
N VAL A 3 -9.73 14.45 23.69
CA VAL A 3 -8.31 14.84 23.69
C VAL A 3 -7.53 13.72 22.98
N PHE A 4 -6.73 14.08 22.00
CA PHE A 4 -5.85 13.14 21.29
C PHE A 4 -4.75 12.64 22.24
N ASP A 5 -4.91 11.40 22.70
CA ASP A 5 -4.00 10.78 23.68
C ASP A 5 -2.89 10.02 22.96
N VAL A 6 -1.76 10.69 22.78
CA VAL A 6 -0.56 10.13 22.13
C VAL A 6 -0.04 8.90 22.87
N GLN A 7 -0.06 8.89 24.21
CA GLN A 7 0.48 7.77 24.97
C GLN A 7 -0.38 6.52 24.83
N LYS A 8 -1.68 6.67 24.77
CA LYS A 8 -2.60 5.56 24.49
C LYS A 8 -2.37 4.98 23.11
N ILE A 9 -2.23 5.83 22.08
CA ILE A 9 -1.97 5.37 20.69
C ILE A 9 -0.62 4.66 20.57
N ARG A 10 0.41 5.17 21.26
CA ARG A 10 1.73 4.53 21.26
C ARG A 10 1.70 3.08 21.78
N GLN A 11 0.80 2.76 22.71
CA GLN A 11 0.64 1.39 23.24
C GLN A 11 0.18 0.38 22.18
N ASP A 12 -0.47 0.83 21.12
CA ASP A 12 -0.87 -0.03 20.01
C ASP A 12 0.33 -0.51 19.17
N PHE A 13 1.50 0.11 19.31
CA PHE A 13 2.70 -0.19 18.53
C PHE A 13 3.79 -0.80 19.42
N PRO A 14 3.93 -2.14 19.44
CA PRO A 14 4.85 -2.83 20.38
C PRO A 14 6.31 -2.39 20.22
N ILE A 15 6.75 -2.09 19.00
CA ILE A 15 8.12 -1.63 18.75
C ILE A 15 8.48 -0.32 19.46
N LEU A 16 7.50 0.53 19.75
CA LEU A 16 7.76 1.81 20.45
C LEU A 16 8.05 1.62 21.94
N GLY A 17 7.89 0.40 22.47
CA GLY A 17 8.34 0.01 23.80
C GLY A 17 9.82 -0.42 23.87
N GLU A 18 10.48 -0.58 22.72
CA GLU A 18 11.87 -1.04 22.65
C GLU A 18 12.85 0.05 23.16
N LYS A 19 13.98 -0.44 23.68
CA LYS A 19 15.10 0.43 24.09
C LYS A 19 16.30 0.23 23.18
N ILE A 20 16.84 1.33 22.69
CA ILE A 20 18.04 1.34 21.87
C ILE A 20 19.17 1.99 22.69
N ARG A 21 20.21 1.20 22.98
CA ARG A 21 21.33 1.65 23.82
C ARG A 21 20.86 2.28 25.14
N VAL A 22 19.99 1.57 25.86
CA VAL A 22 19.37 1.95 27.15
C VAL A 22 18.45 3.19 27.13
N LYS A 23 18.19 3.77 25.98
CA LYS A 23 17.24 4.88 25.78
C LYS A 23 15.98 4.39 25.09
N ASP A 24 14.86 5.05 25.38
CA ASP A 24 13.59 4.74 24.69
C ASP A 24 13.72 5.03 23.20
N LEU A 25 13.10 4.17 22.38
CA LEU A 25 13.11 4.32 20.92
C LEU A 25 12.43 5.63 20.51
N VAL A 26 13.17 6.45 19.77
CA VAL A 26 12.65 7.57 18.98
C VAL A 26 12.76 7.17 17.50
N TYR A 27 11.62 7.00 16.83
CA TYR A 27 11.55 6.61 15.42
C TYR A 27 10.91 7.72 14.60
N LEU A 28 11.67 8.32 13.69
CA LEU A 28 11.25 9.49 12.88
C LEU A 28 11.26 9.21 11.37
N ASP A 29 11.41 7.95 10.96
CA ASP A 29 11.53 7.54 9.55
C ASP A 29 10.25 6.86 9.02
N ASN A 30 9.08 7.32 9.48
CA ASN A 30 7.80 6.75 9.06
C ASN A 30 7.47 7.01 7.58
N ALA A 31 8.08 8.00 6.95
CA ALA A 31 7.92 8.26 5.51
C ALA A 31 8.49 7.11 4.67
N ALA A 32 9.61 6.52 5.10
CA ALA A 32 10.20 5.35 4.44
C ALA A 32 9.51 4.05 4.87
N THR A 33 9.29 3.86 6.18
CA THR A 33 8.71 2.62 6.71
C THR A 33 7.83 2.90 7.92
N CYS A 34 6.51 2.69 7.78
CA CYS A 34 5.59 2.80 8.90
C CYS A 34 5.72 1.60 9.84
N GLN A 35 5.76 1.86 11.16
CA GLN A 35 5.67 0.81 12.16
C GLN A 35 4.27 0.19 12.17
N LYS A 36 4.18 -1.06 12.63
CA LYS A 36 2.94 -1.84 12.57
C LYS A 36 2.28 -1.89 13.94
N PRO A 37 0.99 -1.55 14.04
CA PRO A 37 0.25 -1.76 15.29
C PRO A 37 0.05 -3.27 15.53
N GLN A 38 -0.15 -3.64 16.80
CA GLN A 38 -0.34 -5.03 17.22
C GLN A 38 -1.46 -5.71 16.44
N ALA A 39 -2.57 -5.03 16.19
CA ALA A 39 -3.69 -5.56 15.41
C ALA A 39 -3.31 -6.03 14.00
N VAL A 40 -2.35 -5.35 13.34
CA VAL A 40 -1.84 -5.77 12.02
C VAL A 40 -0.97 -7.01 12.16
N ILE A 41 -0.10 -7.04 13.17
CA ILE A 41 0.76 -8.19 13.46
C ILE A 41 -0.09 -9.43 13.73
N ASP A 42 -1.07 -9.32 14.63
CA ASP A 42 -1.99 -10.41 15.00
C ASP A 42 -2.80 -10.90 13.79
N SER A 43 -3.24 -10.00 12.93
CA SER A 43 -3.97 -10.36 11.71
C SER A 43 -3.12 -11.20 10.75
N ILE A 44 -1.84 -10.85 10.56
CA ILE A 44 -0.90 -11.62 9.73
C ILE A 44 -0.61 -12.98 10.36
N VAL A 45 -0.35 -13.02 11.67
CA VAL A 45 -0.12 -14.27 12.41
C VAL A 45 -1.34 -15.17 12.30
N HIS A 46 -2.54 -14.64 12.53
CA HIS A 46 -3.79 -15.40 12.41
C HIS A 46 -3.99 -15.96 11.00
N LEU A 47 -3.75 -15.15 9.97
CA LEU A 47 -3.88 -15.59 8.57
C LEU A 47 -2.98 -16.80 8.29
N TYR A 48 -1.69 -16.69 8.60
CA TYR A 48 -0.75 -17.78 8.32
C TYR A 48 -0.98 -19.02 9.19
N SER A 49 -1.44 -18.85 10.42
CA SER A 49 -1.66 -19.97 11.33
C SER A 49 -2.97 -20.72 11.11
N HIS A 50 -4.01 -20.08 10.51
CA HIS A 50 -5.36 -20.65 10.53
C HIS A 50 -6.08 -20.65 9.18
N ASP A 51 -5.82 -19.67 8.29
CA ASP A 51 -6.66 -19.43 7.12
C ASP A 51 -5.90 -19.34 5.79
N TYR A 52 -4.59 -19.55 5.79
CA TYR A 52 -3.76 -19.34 4.61
C TYR A 52 -4.07 -20.33 3.48
N ALA A 53 -4.58 -19.83 2.36
CA ALA A 53 -4.86 -20.60 1.16
C ALA A 53 -4.94 -19.70 -0.09
N ASN A 54 -5.02 -20.32 -1.28
CA ASN A 54 -5.21 -19.60 -2.53
C ASN A 54 -6.52 -18.83 -2.54
N VAL A 55 -6.44 -17.55 -2.90
CA VAL A 55 -7.59 -16.67 -3.10
C VAL A 55 -8.21 -16.95 -4.47
N HIS A 56 -9.55 -16.99 -4.57
CA HIS A 56 -10.37 -17.19 -5.79
C HIS A 56 -10.24 -18.53 -6.54
N ARG A 57 -9.40 -19.46 -6.10
CA ARG A 57 -9.12 -20.68 -6.88
C ARG A 57 -9.42 -21.99 -6.19
N GLY A 58 -9.83 -21.98 -4.95
CA GLY A 58 -10.15 -23.18 -4.20
C GLY A 58 -11.62 -23.23 -3.80
N VAL A 59 -12.17 -24.47 -3.78
CA VAL A 59 -13.54 -24.72 -3.31
C VAL A 59 -13.60 -25.19 -1.86
N HIS A 60 -12.44 -25.33 -1.20
CA HIS A 60 -12.36 -25.75 0.19
C HIS A 60 -12.44 -24.57 1.17
N THR A 61 -12.81 -24.83 2.41
CA THR A 61 -13.10 -23.83 3.43
C THR A 61 -12.01 -22.78 3.63
N LEU A 62 -10.73 -23.16 3.64
CA LEU A 62 -9.63 -22.19 3.80
C LEU A 62 -9.54 -21.22 2.64
N SER A 63 -9.77 -21.68 1.40
CA SER A 63 -9.78 -20.79 0.23
C SER A 63 -10.94 -19.80 0.27
N VAL A 64 -12.12 -20.25 0.70
CA VAL A 64 -13.28 -19.35 0.91
C VAL A 64 -12.93 -18.29 1.94
N ARG A 65 -12.44 -18.67 3.13
CA ARG A 65 -12.04 -17.72 4.18
C ARG A 65 -10.99 -16.74 3.73
N SER A 66 -9.96 -17.19 3.00
CA SER A 66 -8.93 -16.30 2.46
C SER A 66 -9.51 -15.33 1.43
N THR A 67 -10.42 -15.79 0.58
CA THR A 67 -11.11 -14.96 -0.41
C THR A 67 -11.97 -13.90 0.27
N ASP A 68 -12.78 -14.28 1.25
CA ASP A 68 -13.64 -13.36 1.99
C ASP A 68 -12.83 -12.26 2.68
N LYS A 69 -11.68 -12.62 3.28
CA LYS A 69 -10.77 -11.64 3.91
C LYS A 69 -10.16 -10.69 2.88
N PHE A 70 -9.74 -11.22 1.74
CA PHE A 70 -9.13 -10.42 0.68
C PHE A 70 -10.14 -9.42 0.08
N GLU A 71 -11.34 -9.88 -0.28
CA GLU A 71 -12.37 -9.01 -0.82
C GLU A 71 -12.95 -8.06 0.24
N GLY A 72 -13.07 -8.50 1.49
CA GLY A 72 -13.44 -7.62 2.59
C GLY A 72 -12.43 -6.50 2.83
N ALA A 73 -11.13 -6.75 2.64
CA ALA A 73 -10.10 -5.71 2.68
C ALA A 73 -10.26 -4.72 1.52
N ARG A 74 -10.57 -5.21 0.30
CA ARG A 74 -10.83 -4.38 -0.88
C ARG A 74 -12.02 -3.44 -0.63
N THR A 75 -13.12 -3.96 -0.13
CA THR A 75 -14.31 -3.16 0.23
C THR A 75 -13.98 -2.08 1.26
N LYS A 76 -13.23 -2.42 2.31
CA LYS A 76 -12.81 -1.43 3.32
C LYS A 76 -11.94 -0.31 2.73
N VAL A 77 -11.01 -0.64 1.83
CA VAL A 77 -10.20 0.39 1.15
C VAL A 77 -11.07 1.25 0.24
N LYS A 78 -11.97 0.63 -0.53
CA LYS A 78 -12.95 1.36 -1.36
C LYS A 78 -13.74 2.38 -0.54
N ASP A 79 -14.30 1.94 0.59
CA ASP A 79 -15.10 2.82 1.45
C ASP A 79 -14.25 3.93 2.08
N PHE A 80 -13.02 3.61 2.50
CA PHE A 80 -12.11 4.58 3.11
C PHE A 80 -11.71 5.72 2.17
N ILE A 81 -11.45 5.41 0.89
CA ILE A 81 -11.10 6.43 -0.11
C ILE A 81 -12.30 6.97 -0.88
N ASN A 82 -13.52 6.54 -0.52
CA ASN A 82 -14.77 6.92 -1.18
C ASN A 82 -14.79 6.61 -2.69
N ALA A 83 -14.23 5.46 -3.09
CA ALA A 83 -14.30 4.99 -4.46
C ALA A 83 -15.71 4.44 -4.78
N ALA A 84 -16.15 4.57 -6.02
CA ALA A 84 -17.50 4.17 -6.44
C ALA A 84 -17.64 2.64 -6.53
N SER A 85 -16.55 1.92 -6.81
CA SER A 85 -16.57 0.46 -7.02
C SER A 85 -15.31 -0.22 -6.50
N GLU A 86 -15.43 -1.46 -6.04
CA GLU A 86 -14.30 -2.34 -5.72
C GLU A 86 -13.36 -2.56 -6.92
N ARG A 87 -13.84 -2.40 -8.14
CA ARG A 87 -13.04 -2.50 -9.37
C ARG A 87 -12.01 -1.38 -9.51
N GLU A 88 -12.19 -0.27 -8.79
CA GLU A 88 -11.22 0.83 -8.75
C GLU A 88 -10.05 0.56 -7.80
N ILE A 89 -10.15 -0.50 -6.98
CA ILE A 89 -9.11 -0.87 -6.02
C ILE A 89 -8.24 -1.98 -6.60
N ILE A 90 -6.98 -1.65 -6.88
CA ILE A 90 -5.99 -2.60 -7.37
C ILE A 90 -4.87 -2.72 -6.34
N PHE A 91 -4.72 -3.89 -5.74
CA PHE A 91 -3.60 -4.18 -4.84
C PHE A 91 -2.34 -4.48 -5.63
N VAL A 92 -1.28 -3.78 -5.31
CA VAL A 92 0.05 -3.90 -5.92
C VAL A 92 1.12 -4.03 -4.84
N LYS A 93 2.35 -4.40 -5.21
CA LYS A 93 3.45 -4.62 -4.26
C LYS A 93 3.98 -3.33 -3.64
N GLY A 94 3.72 -2.19 -4.25
CA GLY A 94 4.19 -0.89 -3.77
C GLY A 94 3.97 0.24 -4.77
N ALA A 95 4.34 1.46 -4.37
CA ALA A 95 4.13 2.67 -5.18
C ALA A 95 4.76 2.59 -6.58
N THR A 96 5.96 2.01 -6.70
CA THR A 96 6.64 1.83 -7.99
C THR A 96 5.81 1.00 -8.96
N GLU A 97 5.24 -0.12 -8.51
CA GLU A 97 4.36 -0.94 -9.36
C GLU A 97 3.07 -0.22 -9.70
N ALA A 98 2.49 0.54 -8.76
CA ALA A 98 1.29 1.34 -8.99
C ALA A 98 1.49 2.39 -10.09
N ILE A 99 2.59 3.14 -10.03
CA ILE A 99 2.92 4.16 -11.03
C ILE A 99 3.19 3.51 -12.39
N ASN A 100 3.93 2.39 -12.42
CA ASN A 100 4.15 1.62 -13.64
C ASN A 100 2.84 1.12 -14.26
N LEU A 101 1.91 0.64 -13.44
CA LEU A 101 0.61 0.19 -13.92
C LEU A 101 -0.15 1.32 -14.59
N VAL A 102 -0.19 2.51 -13.98
CA VAL A 102 -0.83 3.69 -14.56
C VAL A 102 -0.14 4.10 -15.88
N ALA A 103 1.19 4.14 -15.90
CA ALA A 103 1.95 4.49 -17.10
C ALA A 103 1.71 3.52 -18.26
N GLN A 104 1.71 2.20 -17.97
CA GLN A 104 1.54 1.16 -18.99
C GLN A 104 0.10 0.98 -19.48
N THR A 105 -0.89 1.35 -18.68
CA THR A 105 -2.31 1.24 -19.02
C THR A 105 -2.89 2.58 -19.47
N TYR A 106 -3.19 3.46 -18.52
CA TYR A 106 -3.80 4.75 -18.80
C TYR A 106 -2.88 5.64 -19.68
N GLY A 107 -1.58 5.70 -19.35
CA GLY A 107 -0.61 6.48 -20.11
C GLY A 107 -0.57 6.06 -21.58
N LYS A 108 -0.34 4.78 -21.86
CA LYS A 108 -0.30 4.28 -23.24
C LYS A 108 -1.61 4.46 -24.00
N ALA A 109 -2.75 4.39 -23.32
CA ALA A 109 -4.04 4.51 -23.96
C ALA A 109 -4.43 5.97 -24.28
N ASN A 110 -3.96 6.93 -23.48
CA ASN A 110 -4.46 8.31 -23.53
C ASN A 110 -3.40 9.36 -23.92
N ILE A 111 -2.12 9.11 -23.66
CA ILE A 111 -1.02 10.05 -23.97
C ILE A 111 -0.52 9.80 -25.39
N LYS A 112 -0.42 10.86 -26.17
CA LYS A 112 -0.02 10.83 -27.60
C LYS A 112 1.34 11.51 -27.78
N PRO A 113 2.04 11.25 -28.91
CA PRO A 113 3.23 11.99 -29.24
C PRO A 113 2.97 13.51 -29.27
N GLY A 114 3.77 14.27 -28.53
CA GLY A 114 3.62 15.70 -28.35
C GLY A 114 2.87 16.14 -27.09
N ASP A 115 2.21 15.23 -26.36
CA ASP A 115 1.64 15.52 -25.04
C ASP A 115 2.76 15.68 -24.01
N GLU A 116 2.52 16.50 -23.00
CA GLU A 116 3.48 16.82 -21.95
C GLU A 116 3.03 16.24 -20.61
N ILE A 117 3.98 15.71 -19.83
CA ILE A 117 3.76 15.26 -18.46
C ILE A 117 4.50 16.20 -17.52
N ILE A 118 3.76 16.87 -16.64
CA ILE A 118 4.33 17.79 -15.66
C ILE A 118 4.64 17.00 -14.37
N ILE A 119 5.88 17.13 -13.91
CA ILE A 119 6.35 16.58 -12.62
C ILE A 119 7.01 17.68 -11.81
N THR A 120 7.04 17.54 -10.49
CA THR A 120 7.76 18.47 -9.62
C THR A 120 9.19 17.97 -9.35
N ALA A 121 10.09 18.90 -8.97
CA ALA A 121 11.45 18.54 -8.57
C ALA A 121 11.50 17.78 -7.23
N MET A 122 10.40 17.75 -6.47
CA MET A 122 10.29 17.07 -5.18
C MET A 122 9.77 15.63 -5.27
N GLU A 123 9.54 15.13 -6.48
CA GLU A 123 9.04 13.76 -6.67
C GLU A 123 10.06 12.72 -6.18
N HIS A 124 9.52 11.63 -5.64
CA HIS A 124 10.32 10.46 -5.32
C HIS A 124 10.84 9.79 -6.61
N HIS A 125 12.03 9.19 -6.55
CA HIS A 125 12.67 8.53 -7.71
C HIS A 125 11.77 7.50 -8.41
N SER A 126 10.90 6.80 -7.68
CA SER A 126 9.93 5.86 -8.26
C SER A 126 8.97 6.53 -9.24
N ASN A 127 8.69 7.82 -9.09
CA ASN A 127 7.86 8.58 -10.01
C ASN A 127 8.68 9.12 -11.19
N ILE A 128 9.81 9.75 -10.91
CA ILE A 128 10.68 10.36 -11.92
C ILE A 128 11.25 9.29 -12.88
N CYS A 129 11.87 8.22 -12.37
CA CYS A 129 12.56 7.23 -13.19
C CYS A 129 11.63 6.51 -14.17
N LEU A 130 10.37 6.25 -13.79
CA LEU A 130 9.41 5.56 -14.65
C LEU A 130 8.93 6.42 -15.82
N LEU A 131 8.87 7.73 -15.63
CA LEU A 131 8.50 8.67 -16.67
C LEU A 131 9.66 8.89 -17.66
N TYR A 132 10.92 8.77 -17.21
CA TYR A 132 12.11 8.85 -18.06
C TYR A 132 12.40 7.58 -18.86
N THR A 133 12.02 6.40 -18.33
CA THR A 133 12.25 5.10 -18.99
C THR A 133 11.11 4.67 -19.91
N SER A 134 10.00 5.37 -19.91
CA SER A 134 9.03 5.25 -21.01
C SER A 134 9.70 5.81 -22.27
N PRO A 135 9.73 5.04 -23.39
CA PRO A 135 10.37 5.51 -24.62
C PRO A 135 9.74 6.86 -25.01
N SER A 136 10.53 7.91 -24.86
CA SER A 136 10.15 9.23 -25.34
C SER A 136 10.07 9.18 -26.85
N PRO A 137 9.10 9.84 -27.50
CA PRO A 137 9.10 9.99 -28.95
C PRO A 137 10.34 10.69 -29.50
N ARG A 138 11.24 11.18 -28.64
CA ARG A 138 12.55 11.75 -29.03
C ARG A 138 13.65 10.70 -29.23
N ASP A 139 13.41 9.44 -28.85
CA ASP A 139 14.40 8.36 -28.93
C ASP A 139 14.14 7.42 -30.14
N SER A 140 13.31 7.84 -31.08
CA SER A 140 13.01 7.16 -32.34
C SER A 140 13.51 7.93 -33.54
#